data_5a4cb0ad49e8ad240f95741f0adebc5c
#
_entry.id   5a4cb0ad49e8ad240f95741f0adebc5c
#
_cell.length_a   1.000
_cell.length_b   1.000
_cell.length_c   1.000
_cell.angle_alpha   90.00
_cell.angle_beta   90.00
_cell.angle_gamma   90.00
#
_symmetry.space_group_name_H-M   'P 1'
#
loop_
_entity.id
_entity.type
_entity.pdbx_description
1 polymer ?
#
loop_
_entity_poly.entity_id
_entity_poly.type
_entity_poly.pdbx_seq_one_letter_code
_entity_poly.pdbx_strand_id
1 'polypeptide(L)'
;MNWEVFITCPVTGVGDTASRSDHVPVTPEQIADAVLEAAEAGAAIAHIHVRDPETGRGSRDTALYRAVVERIRASEVDVVLNLTAGMGGDLVVGSDEEPLPLDGDGTDLAGATERLAHVEELLPEICTLDCGSMNFAAGGNYVLVNPPGVLRAMARRIQELGVRPELEVFDTGHLVLVKELIAEGLVDDPPLIQLCMGIPYGAPDDPSTLMAMVNQLPPGAIFSAFSIGRMQLPYVALAAIAGGNVRVGLEDNIWLARGRLASNGDLVERAVAILEAMNVRVLGPVEVRQKLRLRRRVPV
;
A
#
# COMPACT_ATOMS: atom_id res chain seq x y z
N MET A 1 9.85 17.07 11.50
CA MET A 1 10.41 16.73 10.18
C MET A 1 11.22 15.45 10.31
N ASN A 2 11.10 14.53 9.36
CA ASN A 2 11.93 13.34 9.27
C ASN A 2 13.15 13.62 8.36
N TRP A 3 14.34 13.39 8.84
CA TRP A 3 15.60 13.60 8.10
C TRP A 3 16.14 12.31 7.47
N GLU A 4 15.52 11.17 7.77
CA GLU A 4 15.91 9.84 7.31
C GLU A 4 14.64 9.10 6.83
N VAL A 5 14.33 9.25 5.55
CA VAL A 5 13.07 8.83 4.91
C VAL A 5 13.31 7.62 4.03
N PHE A 6 12.45 6.62 4.11
CA PHE A 6 12.37 5.57 3.11
C PHE A 6 11.24 5.84 2.11
N ILE A 7 11.40 5.31 0.90
CA ILE A 7 10.42 5.38 -0.18
C ILE A 7 9.78 4.01 -0.34
N THR A 8 8.44 3.95 -0.29
CA THR A 8 7.65 2.81 -0.72
C THR A 8 7.16 3.07 -2.15
N CYS A 9 7.37 2.11 -3.06
CA CYS A 9 6.82 2.18 -4.41
C CYS A 9 5.70 1.16 -4.61
N PRO A 10 4.42 1.59 -4.74
CA PRO A 10 3.32 0.74 -5.16
C PRO A 10 3.33 0.65 -6.69
N VAL A 11 3.90 -0.44 -7.20
CA VAL A 11 4.21 -0.55 -8.64
C VAL A 11 2.97 -0.71 -9.51
N THR A 12 1.90 -1.27 -8.98
CA THR A 12 0.56 -1.41 -9.59
C THR A 12 -0.47 -1.61 -8.50
N GLY A 13 -1.71 -1.24 -8.75
CA GLY A 13 -2.87 -1.47 -7.87
C GLY A 13 -3.98 -2.22 -8.60
N VAL A 14 -5.20 -2.23 -8.04
CA VAL A 14 -6.38 -2.86 -8.65
C VAL A 14 -7.22 -1.89 -9.49
N GLY A 15 -6.98 -0.60 -9.37
CA GLY A 15 -7.72 0.45 -10.09
C GLY A 15 -7.53 0.41 -11.60
N ASP A 16 -8.31 1.21 -12.32
CA ASP A 16 -8.31 1.32 -13.79
C ASP A 16 -7.12 2.14 -14.34
N THR A 17 -5.96 2.05 -13.72
CA THR A 17 -4.76 2.74 -14.17
C THR A 17 -4.13 2.06 -15.39
N ALA A 18 -4.22 0.73 -15.49
CA ALA A 18 -3.67 -0.05 -16.59
C ALA A 18 -4.29 0.30 -17.95
N SER A 19 -5.56 0.67 -18.01
CA SER A 19 -6.22 1.12 -19.24
C SER A 19 -5.77 2.52 -19.69
N ARG A 20 -5.09 3.27 -18.82
CA ARG A 20 -4.74 4.69 -18.99
C ARG A 20 -3.26 4.94 -19.24
N SER A 21 -2.41 3.93 -19.02
CA SER A 21 -0.97 4.04 -19.21
C SER A 21 -0.35 2.67 -19.45
N ASP A 22 0.38 2.55 -20.56
CA ASP A 22 1.14 1.35 -20.91
C ASP A 22 2.34 1.09 -19.97
N HIS A 23 2.68 2.06 -19.10
CA HIS A 23 3.72 1.89 -18.08
C HIS A 23 3.22 1.12 -16.85
N VAL A 24 1.89 0.98 -16.67
CA VAL A 24 1.33 0.21 -15.54
C VAL A 24 1.50 -1.28 -15.81
N PRO A 25 2.28 -2.00 -14.99
CA PRO A 25 2.56 -3.40 -15.22
C PRO A 25 1.32 -4.27 -14.92
N VAL A 26 1.12 -5.30 -15.76
CA VAL A 26 -0.03 -6.22 -15.68
C VAL A 26 0.42 -7.66 -15.47
N THR A 27 1.40 -8.16 -16.25
CA THR A 27 1.87 -9.54 -16.10
C THR A 27 2.84 -9.69 -14.92
N PRO A 28 3.01 -10.90 -14.36
CA PRO A 28 3.97 -11.13 -13.29
C PRO A 28 5.39 -10.69 -13.64
N GLU A 29 5.82 -10.88 -14.89
CA GLU A 29 7.13 -10.44 -15.36
C GLU A 29 7.24 -8.93 -15.36
N GLN A 30 6.23 -8.23 -15.89
CA GLN A 30 6.20 -6.77 -15.91
C GLN A 30 6.18 -6.19 -14.50
N ILE A 31 5.41 -6.81 -13.57
CA ILE A 31 5.33 -6.37 -12.18
C ILE A 31 6.68 -6.53 -11.48
N ALA A 32 7.32 -7.69 -11.66
CA ALA A 32 8.65 -7.92 -11.07
C ALA A 32 9.70 -6.96 -11.65
N ASP A 33 9.72 -6.73 -12.96
CA ASP A 33 10.65 -5.80 -13.61
C ASP A 33 10.43 -4.36 -13.13
N ALA A 34 9.16 -3.94 -12.93
CA ALA A 34 8.83 -2.64 -12.37
C ALA A 34 9.27 -2.48 -10.90
N VAL A 35 9.24 -3.58 -10.11
CA VAL A 35 9.79 -3.59 -8.75
C VAL A 35 11.30 -3.37 -8.77
N LEU A 36 12.01 -4.07 -9.65
CA LEU A 36 13.46 -3.94 -9.77
C LEU A 36 13.86 -2.53 -10.25
N GLU A 37 13.18 -1.98 -11.26
CA GLU A 37 13.33 -0.59 -11.70
C GLU A 37 13.16 0.41 -10.56
N ALA A 38 12.08 0.27 -9.79
CA ALA A 38 11.80 1.16 -8.65
C ALA A 38 12.86 1.05 -7.55
N ALA A 39 13.35 -0.16 -7.26
CA ALA A 39 14.40 -0.39 -6.27
C ALA A 39 15.75 0.23 -6.72
N GLU A 40 16.13 0.07 -7.98
CA GLU A 40 17.32 0.69 -8.55
C GLU A 40 17.23 2.23 -8.55
N ALA A 41 16.03 2.78 -8.71
CA ALA A 41 15.75 4.22 -8.62
C ALA A 41 15.78 4.76 -7.18
N GLY A 42 15.80 3.90 -6.15
CA GLY A 42 15.93 4.28 -4.74
C GLY A 42 14.75 3.93 -3.83
N ALA A 43 13.76 3.16 -4.29
CA ALA A 43 12.72 2.64 -3.43
C ALA A 43 13.28 1.55 -2.50
N ALA A 44 13.04 1.67 -1.20
CA ALA A 44 13.45 0.66 -0.22
C ALA A 44 12.41 -0.45 -0.05
N ILE A 45 11.14 -0.14 -0.30
CA ILE A 45 9.99 -1.05 -0.17
C ILE A 45 9.23 -1.05 -1.50
N ALA A 46 8.90 -2.23 -2.01
CA ALA A 46 7.96 -2.39 -3.12
C ALA A 46 6.63 -2.94 -2.60
N HIS A 47 5.55 -2.17 -2.82
CA HIS A 47 4.19 -2.62 -2.54
C HIS A 47 3.59 -3.23 -3.81
N ILE A 48 3.03 -4.42 -3.69
CA ILE A 48 2.71 -5.28 -4.83
C ILE A 48 1.27 -5.78 -4.74
N HIS A 49 0.51 -5.45 -5.77
CA HIS A 49 -0.68 -6.16 -6.21
C HIS A 49 -0.32 -7.06 -7.40
N VAL A 50 -1.18 -8.02 -7.72
CA VAL A 50 -1.11 -8.76 -8.99
C VAL A 50 -2.40 -8.56 -9.77
N ARG A 51 -2.28 -8.71 -11.08
CA ARG A 51 -3.39 -8.59 -12.01
C ARG A 51 -3.52 -9.87 -12.82
N ASP A 52 -4.73 -10.19 -13.21
CA ASP A 52 -5.01 -11.21 -14.20
C ASP A 52 -4.40 -10.76 -15.54
N PRO A 53 -3.46 -11.54 -16.14
CA PRO A 53 -2.76 -11.13 -17.35
C PRO A 53 -3.66 -11.01 -18.60
N GLU A 54 -4.82 -11.69 -18.64
CA GLU A 54 -5.73 -11.68 -19.78
C GLU A 54 -6.67 -10.48 -19.72
N THR A 55 -7.14 -10.13 -18.53
CA THR A 55 -8.15 -9.08 -18.34
C THR A 55 -7.59 -7.75 -17.82
N GLY A 56 -6.39 -7.77 -17.23
CA GLY A 56 -5.80 -6.62 -16.54
C GLY A 56 -6.46 -6.29 -15.20
N ARG A 57 -7.46 -7.04 -14.76
CA ARG A 57 -8.15 -6.81 -13.47
C ARG A 57 -7.29 -7.28 -12.30
N GLY A 58 -7.47 -6.66 -11.13
CA GLY A 58 -6.83 -7.13 -9.91
C GLY A 58 -7.14 -8.59 -9.59
N SER A 59 -6.18 -9.31 -9.02
CA SER A 59 -6.32 -10.73 -8.72
C SER A 59 -5.78 -11.06 -7.33
N ARG A 60 -6.36 -12.08 -6.67
CA ARG A 60 -5.83 -12.70 -5.44
C ARG A 60 -5.16 -14.05 -5.71
N ASP A 61 -4.96 -14.42 -6.97
CA ASP A 61 -4.33 -15.70 -7.31
C ASP A 61 -2.90 -15.78 -6.76
N THR A 62 -2.70 -16.71 -5.82
CA THR A 62 -1.40 -16.95 -5.18
C THR A 62 -0.32 -17.37 -6.17
N ALA A 63 -0.68 -18.02 -7.28
CA ALA A 63 0.30 -18.39 -8.31
C ALA A 63 0.90 -17.17 -9.01
N LEU A 64 0.12 -16.12 -9.23
CA LEU A 64 0.60 -14.86 -9.80
C LEU A 64 1.55 -14.14 -8.82
N TYR A 65 1.18 -14.07 -7.52
CA TYR A 65 2.08 -13.53 -6.49
C TYR A 65 3.38 -14.32 -6.40
N ARG A 66 3.31 -15.65 -6.47
CA ARG A 66 4.50 -16.52 -6.42
C ARG A 66 5.42 -16.21 -7.59
N ALA A 67 4.90 -16.13 -8.80
CA ALA A 67 5.70 -15.82 -10.00
C ALA A 67 6.44 -14.48 -9.88
N VAL A 68 5.76 -13.44 -9.36
CA VAL A 68 6.39 -12.13 -9.10
C VAL A 68 7.48 -12.23 -8.04
N VAL A 69 7.18 -12.83 -6.88
CA VAL A 69 8.09 -12.90 -5.74
C VAL A 69 9.33 -13.73 -6.05
N GLU A 70 9.16 -14.89 -6.72
CA GLU A 70 10.28 -15.75 -7.12
C GLU A 70 11.25 -15.02 -8.07
N ARG A 71 10.71 -14.28 -9.04
CA ARG A 71 11.52 -13.49 -9.98
C ARG A 71 12.30 -12.39 -9.25
N ILE A 72 11.67 -11.66 -8.32
CA ILE A 72 12.36 -10.62 -7.53
C ILE A 72 13.44 -11.24 -6.65
N ARG A 73 13.13 -12.35 -5.95
CA ARG A 73 14.09 -13.04 -5.08
C ARG A 73 15.26 -13.67 -5.82
N ALA A 74 15.11 -13.98 -7.10
CA ALA A 74 16.17 -14.50 -7.96
C ALA A 74 17.12 -13.39 -8.47
N SER A 75 16.77 -12.12 -8.32
CA SER A 75 17.61 -10.99 -8.72
C SER A 75 18.65 -10.65 -7.63
N GLU A 76 19.69 -9.88 -8.03
CA GLU A 76 20.69 -9.34 -7.10
C GLU A 76 20.21 -8.02 -6.43
N VAL A 77 19.10 -7.45 -6.89
CA VAL A 77 18.56 -6.19 -6.37
C VAL A 77 17.87 -6.44 -5.04
N ASP A 78 18.32 -5.77 -3.98
CA ASP A 78 17.71 -5.86 -2.65
C ASP A 78 16.54 -4.90 -2.52
N VAL A 79 15.38 -5.41 -2.10
CA VAL A 79 14.17 -4.62 -1.84
C VAL A 79 13.34 -5.31 -0.77
N VAL A 80 12.66 -4.54 0.08
CA VAL A 80 11.68 -5.06 1.05
C VAL A 80 10.37 -5.35 0.33
N LEU A 81 9.86 -6.58 0.45
CA LEU A 81 8.60 -6.97 -0.17
C LEU A 81 7.42 -6.66 0.76
N ASN A 82 6.47 -5.90 0.23
CA ASN A 82 5.18 -5.59 0.85
C ASN A 82 4.06 -6.09 -0.07
N LEU A 83 3.41 -7.19 0.28
CA LEU A 83 2.29 -7.74 -0.49
C LEU A 83 0.97 -7.20 0.06
N THR A 84 0.06 -6.78 -0.82
CA THR A 84 -1.26 -6.34 -0.38
C THR A 84 -2.06 -7.46 0.26
N ALA A 85 -2.80 -7.18 1.32
CA ALA A 85 -3.89 -8.01 1.84
C ALA A 85 -5.22 -7.24 1.90
N GLY A 86 -5.28 -6.08 1.21
CA GLY A 86 -6.47 -5.22 1.12
C GLY A 86 -7.59 -5.79 0.27
N MET A 87 -7.28 -6.58 -0.76
CA MET A 87 -8.28 -7.18 -1.64
C MET A 87 -9.22 -8.15 -0.90
N GLY A 88 -10.45 -8.27 -1.38
CA GLY A 88 -11.48 -9.09 -0.75
C GLY A 88 -12.32 -8.32 0.28
N GLY A 89 -12.39 -7.01 0.14
CA GLY A 89 -13.26 -6.12 0.91
C GLY A 89 -14.27 -5.35 0.06
N ASP A 90 -14.46 -5.72 -1.21
CA ASP A 90 -15.27 -4.96 -2.15
C ASP A 90 -16.73 -5.37 -2.08
N LEU A 91 -17.61 -4.41 -1.74
CA LEU A 91 -19.05 -4.60 -1.71
C LEU A 91 -19.71 -3.60 -2.67
N VAL A 92 -20.48 -4.11 -3.64
CA VAL A 92 -21.33 -3.29 -4.48
C VAL A 92 -22.78 -3.61 -4.16
N VAL A 93 -23.49 -2.62 -3.60
CA VAL A 93 -24.93 -2.74 -3.33
C VAL A 93 -25.73 -2.58 -4.62
N GLY A 94 -26.94 -3.11 -4.66
CA GLY A 94 -27.86 -2.99 -5.79
C GLY A 94 -28.25 -1.54 -6.09
N SER A 95 -29.41 -1.32 -6.68
CA SER A 95 -29.88 0.04 -6.98
C SER A 95 -30.24 0.83 -5.71
N ASP A 96 -30.40 2.13 -5.82
CA ASP A 96 -30.77 3.02 -4.71
C ASP A 96 -32.12 2.62 -4.05
N GLU A 97 -33.04 2.05 -4.83
CA GLU A 97 -34.37 1.62 -4.32
C GLU A 97 -34.37 0.14 -3.91
N GLU A 98 -33.53 -0.69 -4.55
CA GLU A 98 -33.43 -2.13 -4.28
C GLU A 98 -31.96 -2.50 -3.98
N PRO A 99 -31.48 -2.32 -2.74
CA PRO A 99 -30.06 -2.55 -2.40
C PRO A 99 -29.67 -4.03 -2.39
N LEU A 100 -30.63 -4.94 -2.40
CA LEU A 100 -30.42 -6.40 -2.48
C LEU A 100 -31.14 -7.01 -3.69
N PRO A 101 -30.58 -8.07 -4.32
CA PRO A 101 -29.29 -8.68 -4.00
C PRO A 101 -28.11 -7.76 -4.30
N LEU A 102 -26.95 -8.06 -3.71
CA LEU A 102 -25.71 -7.37 -4.06
C LEU A 102 -25.35 -7.59 -5.52
N ASP A 103 -24.64 -6.64 -6.14
CA ASP A 103 -24.08 -6.84 -7.47
C ASP A 103 -22.95 -7.89 -7.41
N GLY A 104 -23.18 -9.05 -7.99
CA GLY A 104 -22.27 -10.18 -7.97
C GLY A 104 -20.98 -9.95 -8.78
N ASP A 105 -21.05 -9.14 -9.84
CA ASP A 105 -19.88 -8.88 -10.71
C ASP A 105 -18.90 -7.89 -10.06
N GLY A 106 -19.39 -7.02 -9.19
CA GLY A 106 -18.57 -6.00 -8.50
C GLY A 106 -18.23 -6.37 -7.06
N THR A 107 -18.95 -7.32 -6.45
CA THR A 107 -18.74 -7.70 -5.05
C THR A 107 -17.67 -8.79 -4.93
N ASP A 108 -16.60 -8.49 -4.18
CA ASP A 108 -15.53 -9.43 -3.85
C ASP A 108 -15.28 -9.40 -2.34
N LEU A 109 -16.09 -10.16 -1.58
CA LEU A 109 -15.95 -10.30 -0.14
C LEU A 109 -15.34 -11.65 0.22
N ALA A 110 -14.16 -11.62 0.82
CA ALA A 110 -13.42 -12.80 1.24
C ALA A 110 -13.12 -12.78 2.75
N GLY A 111 -13.01 -13.96 3.33
CA GLY A 111 -12.62 -14.12 4.73
C GLY A 111 -11.11 -13.94 4.96
N ALA A 112 -10.70 -13.80 6.23
CA ALA A 112 -9.31 -13.58 6.61
C ALA A 112 -8.33 -14.62 6.02
N THR A 113 -8.70 -15.91 6.02
CA THR A 113 -7.83 -16.99 5.49
C THR A 113 -7.58 -16.84 4.00
N GLU A 114 -8.62 -16.55 3.21
CA GLU A 114 -8.49 -16.38 1.78
C GLU A 114 -7.69 -15.13 1.43
N ARG A 115 -7.95 -14.02 2.13
CA ARG A 115 -7.20 -12.75 1.94
C ARG A 115 -5.72 -12.86 2.26
N LEU A 116 -5.33 -13.80 3.13
CA LEU A 116 -3.92 -14.01 3.54
C LEU A 116 -3.25 -15.22 2.88
N ALA A 117 -3.90 -15.96 1.97
CA ALA A 117 -3.35 -17.18 1.41
C ALA A 117 -1.96 -16.99 0.79
N HIS A 118 -1.76 -15.95 -0.01
CA HIS A 118 -0.47 -15.63 -0.62
C HIS A 118 0.56 -15.11 0.41
N VAL A 119 0.13 -14.41 1.47
CA VAL A 119 1.00 -13.96 2.56
C VAL A 119 1.52 -15.15 3.36
N GLU A 120 0.64 -16.14 3.65
CA GLU A 120 1.04 -17.38 4.34
C GLU A 120 2.04 -18.21 3.55
N GLU A 121 1.84 -18.31 2.25
CA GLU A 121 2.71 -19.10 1.39
C GLU A 121 4.06 -18.43 1.16
N LEU A 122 4.05 -17.12 0.85
CA LEU A 122 5.23 -16.42 0.35
C LEU A 122 6.03 -15.73 1.45
N LEU A 123 5.42 -15.53 2.62
CA LEU A 123 6.04 -14.92 3.78
C LEU A 123 6.81 -13.62 3.41
N PRO A 124 6.15 -12.56 2.92
CA PRO A 124 6.81 -11.29 2.68
C PRO A 124 7.31 -10.68 3.99
N GLU A 125 8.09 -9.62 3.91
CA GLU A 125 8.54 -8.90 5.11
C GLU A 125 7.43 -8.03 5.69
N ILE A 126 6.59 -7.45 4.80
CA ILE A 126 5.43 -6.59 5.11
C ILE A 126 4.21 -7.09 4.32
N CYS A 127 3.03 -6.92 4.88
CA CYS A 127 1.78 -6.94 4.11
C CYS A 127 0.84 -5.82 4.57
N THR A 128 0.01 -5.29 3.67
CA THR A 128 -0.95 -4.24 4.04
C THR A 128 -2.18 -4.80 4.74
N LEU A 129 -2.79 -3.99 5.58
CA LEU A 129 -4.04 -4.26 6.25
C LEU A 129 -4.87 -2.97 6.27
N ASP A 130 -5.95 -2.92 5.49
CA ASP A 130 -6.82 -1.76 5.36
C ASP A 130 -7.69 -1.62 6.61
N CYS A 131 -7.39 -0.66 7.46
CA CYS A 131 -7.94 -0.54 8.81
C CYS A 131 -9.26 0.23 8.88
N GLY A 132 -10.22 -0.12 8.01
CA GLY A 132 -11.55 0.46 8.11
C GLY A 132 -12.43 0.25 6.89
N SER A 133 -13.71 0.52 7.05
CA SER A 133 -14.69 0.48 5.97
C SER A 133 -15.07 1.90 5.57
N MET A 134 -15.28 2.12 4.28
CA MET A 134 -15.60 3.45 3.75
C MET A 134 -16.33 3.36 2.41
N ASN A 135 -17.10 4.40 2.06
CA ASN A 135 -17.52 4.57 0.69
C ASN A 135 -16.29 4.78 -0.20
N PHE A 136 -16.34 4.25 -1.42
CA PHE A 136 -15.23 4.38 -2.37
C PHE A 136 -15.76 4.89 -3.72
N ALA A 137 -15.04 5.77 -4.39
CA ALA A 137 -15.58 6.55 -5.50
C ALA A 137 -15.66 5.82 -6.85
N ALA A 138 -15.54 4.54 -6.89
CA ALA A 138 -15.57 3.81 -8.16
C ALA A 138 -17.00 3.44 -8.60
N GLY A 139 -17.93 4.42 -8.68
CA GLY A 139 -19.21 4.14 -9.32
C GLY A 139 -20.44 4.08 -8.42
N GLY A 140 -20.53 4.93 -7.42
CA GLY A 140 -21.79 5.20 -6.70
C GLY A 140 -22.13 4.23 -5.56
N ASN A 141 -22.27 2.95 -5.82
CA ASN A 141 -22.76 1.96 -4.85
C ASN A 141 -21.67 1.06 -4.27
N TYR A 142 -20.39 1.43 -4.45
CA TYR A 142 -19.23 0.68 -3.98
C TYR A 142 -18.78 1.10 -2.59
N VAL A 143 -18.60 0.11 -1.72
CA VAL A 143 -18.13 0.27 -0.34
C VAL A 143 -16.97 -0.68 -0.08
N LEU A 144 -15.84 -0.15 0.40
CA LEU A 144 -14.78 -0.97 0.97
C LEU A 144 -15.22 -1.44 2.37
N VAL A 145 -15.26 -2.75 2.60
CA VAL A 145 -15.79 -3.35 3.83
C VAL A 145 -14.71 -4.16 4.54
N ASN A 146 -14.25 -3.64 5.68
CA ASN A 146 -13.29 -4.30 6.55
C ASN A 146 -13.83 -4.38 7.99
N PRO A 147 -14.66 -5.39 8.31
CA PRO A 147 -15.24 -5.52 9.64
C PRO A 147 -14.16 -5.74 10.71
N PRO A 148 -14.30 -5.15 11.92
CA PRO A 148 -13.29 -5.26 12.97
C PRO A 148 -12.93 -6.70 13.36
N GLY A 149 -13.89 -7.64 13.28
CA GLY A 149 -13.64 -9.06 13.55
C GLY A 149 -12.70 -9.71 12.53
N VAL A 150 -12.88 -9.38 11.23
CA VAL A 150 -12.00 -9.87 10.15
C VAL A 150 -10.61 -9.27 10.31
N LEU A 151 -10.49 -7.97 10.58
CA LEU A 151 -9.21 -7.30 10.78
C LEU A 151 -8.44 -7.86 11.98
N ARG A 152 -9.11 -8.17 13.11
CA ARG A 152 -8.48 -8.84 14.25
C ARG A 152 -7.97 -10.24 13.90
N ALA A 153 -8.73 -11.00 13.13
CA ALA A 153 -8.30 -12.32 12.67
C ALA A 153 -7.08 -12.24 11.76
N MET A 154 -7.09 -11.29 10.80
CA MET A 154 -5.96 -11.05 9.90
C MET A 154 -4.73 -10.56 10.66
N ALA A 155 -4.85 -9.56 11.53
CA ALA A 155 -3.73 -9.02 12.31
C ALA A 155 -3.06 -10.10 13.16
N ARG A 156 -3.84 -10.94 13.85
CA ARG A 156 -3.32 -12.08 14.62
C ARG A 156 -2.56 -13.06 13.73
N ARG A 157 -3.12 -13.40 12.58
CA ARG A 157 -2.46 -14.33 11.67
C ARG A 157 -1.18 -13.78 11.09
N ILE A 158 -1.16 -12.51 10.69
CA ILE A 158 0.03 -11.80 10.21
C ILE A 158 1.14 -11.83 11.28
N GLN A 159 0.78 -11.54 12.55
CA GLN A 159 1.72 -11.60 13.67
C GLN A 159 2.28 -13.01 13.89
N GLU A 160 1.44 -14.06 13.87
CA GLU A 160 1.86 -15.46 13.97
C GLU A 160 2.87 -15.85 12.88
N LEU A 161 2.67 -15.36 11.66
CA LEU A 161 3.58 -15.57 10.52
C LEU A 161 4.89 -14.77 10.67
N GLY A 162 4.95 -13.84 11.60
CA GLY A 162 6.08 -12.93 11.78
C GLY A 162 6.28 -12.00 10.61
N VAL A 163 5.21 -11.65 9.91
CA VAL A 163 5.13 -10.61 8.89
C VAL A 163 4.78 -9.30 9.57
N ARG A 164 5.25 -8.17 9.07
CA ARG A 164 4.89 -6.84 9.59
C ARG A 164 3.62 -6.34 8.91
N PRO A 165 2.53 -6.04 9.64
CA PRO A 165 1.41 -5.35 9.02
C PRO A 165 1.76 -3.87 8.76
N GLU A 166 1.51 -3.37 7.54
CA GLU A 166 1.39 -1.96 7.24
C GLU A 166 -0.10 -1.59 7.33
N LEU A 167 -0.44 -0.79 8.33
CA LEU A 167 -1.82 -0.45 8.67
C LEU A 167 -2.26 0.74 7.82
N GLU A 168 -3.05 0.48 6.77
CA GLU A 168 -3.55 1.54 5.88
C GLU A 168 -4.76 2.23 6.50
N VAL A 169 -4.69 3.55 6.57
CA VAL A 169 -5.65 4.42 7.25
C VAL A 169 -6.13 5.48 6.27
N PHE A 170 -7.41 5.46 5.97
CA PHE A 170 -8.05 6.34 4.97
C PHE A 170 -8.83 7.49 5.62
N ASP A 171 -9.05 7.46 6.93
CA ASP A 171 -9.73 8.51 7.69
C ASP A 171 -9.34 8.42 9.17
N THR A 172 -9.61 9.49 9.92
CA THR A 172 -9.37 9.59 11.37
C THR A 172 -10.06 8.50 12.18
N GLY A 173 -11.26 8.07 11.77
CA GLY A 173 -12.00 6.98 12.40
C GLY A 173 -11.27 5.63 12.34
N HIS A 174 -10.50 5.38 11.29
CA HIS A 174 -9.72 4.15 11.15
C HIS A 174 -8.58 4.07 12.18
N LEU A 175 -8.03 5.21 12.62
CA LEU A 175 -7.01 5.26 13.68
C LEU A 175 -7.54 4.77 15.04
N VAL A 176 -8.86 4.81 15.27
CA VAL A 176 -9.45 4.23 16.48
C VAL A 176 -9.24 2.73 16.49
N LEU A 177 -9.55 2.05 15.38
CA LEU A 177 -9.36 0.60 15.25
C LEU A 177 -7.87 0.22 15.30
N VAL A 178 -6.99 1.00 14.65
CA VAL A 178 -5.53 0.79 14.75
C VAL A 178 -5.07 0.79 16.20
N LYS A 179 -5.52 1.75 17.01
CA LYS A 179 -5.18 1.83 18.44
C LYS A 179 -5.74 0.65 19.23
N GLU A 180 -6.92 0.15 18.87
CA GLU A 180 -7.51 -1.06 19.48
C GLU A 180 -6.65 -2.29 19.17
N LEU A 181 -6.27 -2.50 17.90
CA LEU A 181 -5.39 -3.61 17.51
C LEU A 181 -4.05 -3.60 18.25
N ILE A 182 -3.47 -2.41 18.44
CA ILE A 182 -2.24 -2.24 19.21
C ILE A 182 -2.46 -2.55 20.69
N ALA A 183 -3.54 -2.02 21.29
CA ALA A 183 -3.87 -2.25 22.70
C ALA A 183 -4.19 -3.72 23.00
N GLU A 184 -4.75 -4.45 22.03
CA GLU A 184 -5.00 -5.89 22.09
C GLU A 184 -3.72 -6.74 21.88
N GLY A 185 -2.57 -6.11 21.59
CA GLY A 185 -1.29 -6.80 21.35
C GLY A 185 -1.22 -7.53 20.01
N LEU A 186 -2.04 -7.15 19.03
CA LEU A 186 -2.08 -7.77 17.70
C LEU A 186 -1.14 -7.11 16.68
N VAL A 187 -0.45 -6.05 17.08
CA VAL A 187 0.53 -5.33 16.24
C VAL A 187 1.83 -5.16 17.02
N ASP A 188 2.93 -5.68 16.48
CA ASP A 188 4.25 -5.60 17.09
C ASP A 188 4.86 -4.18 16.98
N ASP A 189 5.69 -3.81 17.95
CA ASP A 189 6.46 -2.56 17.89
C ASP A 189 7.61 -2.60 16.88
N PRO A 190 7.87 -1.48 16.18
CA PRO A 190 7.04 -0.27 16.08
C PRO A 190 5.84 -0.51 15.15
N PRO A 191 4.65 0.06 15.44
CA PRO A 191 3.54 0.03 14.50
C PRO A 191 3.93 0.77 13.20
N LEU A 192 3.68 0.15 12.04
CA LEU A 192 3.85 0.76 10.73
C LEU A 192 2.49 1.20 10.21
N ILE A 193 2.31 2.49 9.94
CA ILE A 193 1.03 3.07 9.56
C ILE A 193 1.19 3.83 8.24
N GLN A 194 0.28 3.58 7.29
CA GLN A 194 0.20 4.31 6.03
C GLN A 194 -1.01 5.24 6.05
N LEU A 195 -0.79 6.55 5.97
CA LEU A 195 -1.85 7.55 5.84
C LEU A 195 -2.18 7.75 4.35
N CYS A 196 -3.35 7.26 3.94
CA CYS A 196 -3.81 7.25 2.55
C CYS A 196 -4.75 8.45 2.32
N MET A 197 -4.22 9.50 1.68
CA MET A 197 -4.94 10.77 1.54
C MET A 197 -5.50 10.97 0.13
N GLY A 198 -6.54 11.80 0.03
CA GLY A 198 -7.12 12.21 -1.25
C GLY A 198 -7.94 11.15 -1.97
N ILE A 199 -8.16 10.00 -1.37
CA ILE A 199 -9.08 8.99 -1.88
C ILE A 199 -10.51 9.52 -1.66
N PRO A 200 -11.36 9.51 -2.69
CA PRO A 200 -12.73 10.01 -2.56
C PRO A 200 -13.48 9.36 -1.39
N TYR A 201 -14.16 10.20 -0.60
CA TYR A 201 -14.85 9.86 0.66
C TYR A 201 -13.93 9.47 1.83
N GLY A 202 -12.61 9.40 1.64
CA GLY A 202 -11.62 9.34 2.71
C GLY A 202 -11.13 10.73 3.13
N ALA A 203 -10.04 10.75 3.89
CA ALA A 203 -9.41 11.99 4.36
C ALA A 203 -8.95 12.87 3.19
N PRO A 204 -9.36 14.16 3.14
CA PRO A 204 -8.86 15.12 2.15
C PRO A 204 -7.34 15.28 2.22
N ASP A 205 -6.73 15.62 1.08
CA ASP A 205 -5.27 15.73 0.95
C ASP A 205 -4.72 17.13 1.26
N ASP A 206 -5.46 17.94 2.01
CA ASP A 206 -4.95 19.20 2.50
C ASP A 206 -4.00 19.04 3.72
N PRO A 207 -3.04 19.98 3.90
CA PRO A 207 -2.06 19.88 4.98
C PRO A 207 -2.66 19.84 6.39
N SER A 208 -3.78 20.49 6.63
CA SER A 208 -4.42 20.53 7.96
C SER A 208 -5.02 19.17 8.32
N THR A 209 -5.64 18.48 7.36
CA THR A 209 -6.17 17.13 7.55
C THR A 209 -5.03 16.13 7.79
N LEU A 210 -3.94 16.19 7.02
CA LEU A 210 -2.77 15.35 7.29
C LEU A 210 -2.26 15.56 8.71
N MET A 211 -2.07 16.81 9.16
CA MET A 211 -1.59 17.09 10.51
C MET A 211 -2.57 16.65 11.59
N ALA A 212 -3.88 16.71 11.34
CA ALA A 212 -4.88 16.20 12.27
C ALA A 212 -4.77 14.67 12.43
N MET A 213 -4.48 13.93 11.35
CA MET A 213 -4.23 12.49 11.41
C MET A 213 -2.88 12.18 12.10
N VAL A 214 -1.81 12.89 11.76
CA VAL A 214 -0.49 12.72 12.38
C VAL A 214 -0.55 12.93 13.90
N ASN A 215 -1.29 13.93 14.37
CA ASN A 215 -1.46 14.21 15.79
C ASN A 215 -2.25 13.11 16.55
N GLN A 216 -2.92 12.22 15.83
CA GLN A 216 -3.67 11.10 16.39
C GLN A 216 -2.91 9.77 16.33
N LEU A 217 -1.73 9.73 15.72
CA LEU A 217 -0.92 8.51 15.66
C LEU A 217 -0.55 8.01 17.06
N PRO A 218 -0.52 6.68 17.27
CA PRO A 218 -0.07 6.13 18.54
C PRO A 218 1.41 6.42 18.78
N PRO A 219 1.83 6.55 20.05
CA PRO A 219 3.23 6.77 20.38
C PRO A 219 4.15 5.69 19.79
N GLY A 220 5.30 6.12 19.25
CA GLY A 220 6.30 5.20 18.67
C GLY A 220 5.95 4.68 17.28
N ALA A 221 4.82 5.04 16.70
CA ALA A 221 4.49 4.66 15.33
C ALA A 221 5.48 5.24 14.32
N ILE A 222 5.87 4.40 13.38
CA ILE A 222 6.54 4.82 12.14
C ILE A 222 5.45 4.93 11.09
N PHE A 223 5.38 6.07 10.42
CA PHE A 223 4.34 6.26 9.40
C PHE A 223 4.90 6.72 8.07
N SER A 224 4.16 6.43 7.01
CA SER A 224 4.28 7.02 5.69
C SER A 224 2.99 7.76 5.37
N ALA A 225 3.06 8.72 4.46
CA ALA A 225 1.88 9.39 3.94
C ALA A 225 2.00 9.63 2.44
N PHE A 226 0.88 9.50 1.73
CA PHE A 226 0.79 9.81 0.31
C PHE A 226 -0.57 10.42 -0.03
N SER A 227 -0.68 10.98 -1.21
CA SER A 227 -1.96 11.33 -1.84
C SER A 227 -1.99 10.81 -3.26
N ILE A 228 -3.19 10.49 -3.75
CA ILE A 228 -3.39 10.03 -5.12
C ILE A 228 -3.29 11.16 -6.15
N GLY A 229 -3.02 10.77 -7.40
CA GLY A 229 -3.03 11.66 -8.55
C GLY A 229 -2.02 12.81 -8.44
N ARG A 230 -2.45 14.02 -8.80
CA ARG A 230 -1.56 15.20 -8.91
C ARG A 230 -0.87 15.60 -7.60
N MET A 231 -1.41 15.19 -6.47
CA MET A 231 -0.85 15.54 -5.16
C MET A 231 0.22 14.55 -4.68
N GLN A 232 0.44 13.42 -5.37
CA GLN A 232 1.43 12.44 -4.96
C GLN A 232 2.84 13.05 -4.80
N LEU A 233 3.34 13.77 -5.80
CA LEU A 233 4.68 14.38 -5.73
C LEU A 233 4.79 15.52 -4.72
N PRO A 234 3.82 16.46 -4.58
CA PRO A 234 3.81 17.40 -3.46
C PRO A 234 3.81 16.75 -2.08
N TYR A 235 3.15 15.59 -1.95
CA TYR A 235 3.11 14.84 -0.68
C TYR A 235 4.46 14.28 -0.25
N VAL A 236 5.42 14.08 -1.16
CA VAL A 236 6.79 13.69 -0.81
C VAL A 236 7.40 14.68 0.19
N ALA A 237 7.31 15.97 -0.12
CA ALA A 237 7.81 17.01 0.80
C ALA A 237 6.93 17.12 2.05
N LEU A 238 5.61 17.10 1.90
CA LEU A 238 4.67 17.28 3.00
C LEU A 238 4.77 16.15 4.03
N ALA A 239 4.86 14.90 3.60
CA ALA A 239 5.03 13.75 4.49
C ALA A 239 6.34 13.81 5.28
N ALA A 240 7.46 14.15 4.62
CA ALA A 240 8.75 14.31 5.29
C ALA A 240 8.73 15.45 6.32
N ILE A 241 8.10 16.60 5.99
CA ILE A 241 7.93 17.74 6.91
C ILE A 241 7.06 17.34 8.12
N ALA A 242 5.99 16.55 7.89
CA ALA A 242 5.12 16.05 8.94
C ALA A 242 5.78 15.00 9.85
N GLY A 243 6.97 14.49 9.49
CA GLY A 243 7.71 13.51 10.28
C GLY A 243 7.62 12.07 9.77
N GLY A 244 6.98 11.86 8.62
CA GLY A 244 6.73 10.57 8.00
C GLY A 244 7.76 10.16 6.95
N ASN A 245 7.49 9.01 6.35
CA ASN A 245 8.13 8.48 5.15
C ASN A 245 7.18 8.68 3.96
N VAL A 246 7.58 8.29 2.76
CA VAL A 246 6.86 8.63 1.54
C VAL A 246 6.48 7.40 0.72
N ARG A 247 5.42 7.53 -0.09
CA ARG A 247 4.99 6.53 -1.05
C ARG A 247 4.73 7.22 -2.40
N VAL A 248 5.32 6.67 -3.46
CA VAL A 248 5.12 7.10 -4.86
C VAL A 248 5.14 5.90 -5.78
N GLY A 249 4.21 5.81 -6.73
CA GLY A 249 4.13 4.72 -7.71
C GLY A 249 2.87 4.77 -8.56
N LEU A 250 2.80 3.88 -9.54
CA LEU A 250 1.77 3.86 -10.58
C LEU A 250 0.40 3.35 -10.10
N GLU A 251 0.31 2.76 -8.92
CA GLU A 251 -0.97 2.48 -8.27
C GLU A 251 -1.74 3.78 -8.01
N ASP A 252 -1.02 4.79 -7.50
CA ASP A 252 -1.62 6.01 -6.97
C ASP A 252 -1.63 7.16 -7.98
N ASN A 253 -0.68 7.18 -8.94
CA ASN A 253 -0.53 8.26 -9.93
C ASN A 253 0.24 7.78 -11.15
N ILE A 254 -0.25 8.10 -12.35
CA ILE A 254 0.38 7.75 -13.63
C ILE A 254 1.11 8.92 -14.30
N TRP A 255 1.18 10.09 -13.65
CA TRP A 255 1.70 11.31 -14.26
C TRP A 255 2.98 11.80 -13.57
N LEU A 256 4.05 11.98 -14.34
CA LEU A 256 5.26 12.67 -13.89
C LEU A 256 5.10 14.19 -13.92
N ALA A 257 4.40 14.67 -14.94
CA ALA A 257 4.07 16.07 -15.13
C ALA A 257 2.83 16.20 -16.03
N ARG A 258 2.30 17.40 -16.19
CA ARG A 258 1.16 17.65 -17.08
C ARG A 258 1.46 17.16 -18.50
N GLY A 259 0.69 16.19 -18.98
CA GLY A 259 0.83 15.61 -20.32
C GLY A 259 2.01 14.64 -20.49
N ARG A 260 2.72 14.28 -19.42
CA ARG A 260 3.80 13.30 -19.41
C ARG A 260 3.49 12.17 -18.45
N LEU A 261 3.27 10.98 -18.99
CA LEU A 261 3.16 9.74 -18.20
C LEU A 261 4.50 9.39 -17.54
N ALA A 262 4.44 8.64 -16.46
CA ALA A 262 5.59 8.20 -15.67
C ALA A 262 5.74 6.68 -15.73
N SER A 263 6.96 6.17 -15.56
CA SER A 263 7.23 4.84 -15.03
C SER A 263 7.33 4.87 -13.50
N ASN A 264 7.43 3.70 -12.85
CA ASN A 264 7.69 3.62 -11.41
C ASN A 264 9.05 4.22 -11.08
N GLY A 265 10.08 3.94 -11.87
CA GLY A 265 11.41 4.55 -11.72
C GLY A 265 11.38 6.07 -11.80
N ASP A 266 10.69 6.64 -12.80
CA ASP A 266 10.53 8.11 -12.94
C ASP A 266 9.95 8.78 -11.67
N LEU A 267 8.94 8.15 -11.05
CA LEU A 267 8.29 8.67 -9.83
C LEU A 267 9.22 8.57 -8.62
N VAL A 268 9.94 7.46 -8.48
CA VAL A 268 10.90 7.25 -7.40
C VAL A 268 12.09 8.21 -7.54
N GLU A 269 12.70 8.35 -8.71
CA GLU A 269 13.77 9.31 -8.97
C GLU A 269 13.34 10.75 -8.65
N ARG A 270 12.09 11.12 -9.01
CA ARG A 270 11.55 12.44 -8.68
C ARG A 270 11.38 12.61 -7.17
N ALA A 271 10.95 11.57 -6.43
CA ALA A 271 10.83 11.61 -4.98
C ALA A 271 12.22 11.74 -4.32
N VAL A 272 13.21 10.99 -4.78
CA VAL A 272 14.60 11.12 -4.33
C VAL A 272 15.10 12.55 -4.52
N ALA A 273 14.94 13.11 -5.73
CA ALA A 273 15.38 14.48 -6.04
C ALA A 273 14.71 15.55 -5.14
N ILE A 274 13.42 15.39 -4.81
CA ILE A 274 12.70 16.29 -3.88
C ILE A 274 13.31 16.18 -2.47
N LEU A 275 13.51 14.96 -1.96
CA LEU A 275 14.06 14.71 -0.62
C LEU A 275 15.50 15.24 -0.50
N GLU A 276 16.35 14.99 -1.49
CA GLU A 276 17.73 15.48 -1.54
C GLU A 276 17.79 17.01 -1.57
N ALA A 277 16.91 17.68 -2.34
CA ALA A 277 16.80 19.12 -2.36
C ALA A 277 16.39 19.71 -1.00
N MET A 278 15.76 18.91 -0.13
CA MET A 278 15.43 19.24 1.25
C MET A 278 16.54 18.84 2.25
N ASN A 279 17.68 18.31 1.79
CA ASN A 279 18.74 17.71 2.60
C ASN A 279 18.26 16.52 3.45
N VAL A 280 17.26 15.78 2.99
CA VAL A 280 16.76 14.57 3.62
C VAL A 280 17.50 13.36 3.04
N ARG A 281 18.00 12.49 3.90
CA ARG A 281 18.64 11.25 3.50
C ARG A 281 17.60 10.17 3.16
N VAL A 282 17.73 9.55 1.99
CA VAL A 282 16.92 8.41 1.59
C VAL A 282 17.54 7.13 2.14
N LEU A 283 16.74 6.30 2.83
CA LEU A 283 17.15 5.04 3.44
C LEU A 283 16.99 3.89 2.44
N GLY A 284 18.01 3.03 2.38
CA GLY A 284 17.96 1.79 1.63
C GLY A 284 17.26 0.64 2.38
N PRO A 285 17.04 -0.52 1.71
CA PRO A 285 16.28 -1.65 2.27
C PRO A 285 16.90 -2.24 3.53
N VAL A 286 18.23 -2.27 3.66
CA VAL A 286 18.92 -2.77 4.87
C VAL A 286 18.58 -1.92 6.10
N GLU A 287 18.61 -0.59 5.95
CA GLU A 287 18.29 0.35 7.03
C GLU A 287 16.80 0.30 7.40
N VAL A 288 15.94 0.13 6.39
CA VAL A 288 14.49 -0.03 6.59
C VAL A 288 14.18 -1.28 7.40
N ARG A 289 14.82 -2.42 7.08
CA ARG A 289 14.65 -3.64 7.88
C ARG A 289 15.04 -3.45 9.34
N GLN A 290 16.12 -2.71 9.61
CA GLN A 290 16.53 -2.38 10.96
C GLN A 290 15.54 -1.44 11.65
N LYS A 291 15.13 -0.36 10.96
CA LYS A 291 14.20 0.66 11.48
C LYS A 291 12.83 0.07 11.83
N LEU A 292 12.31 -0.82 10.97
CA LEU A 292 11.01 -1.49 11.14
C LEU A 292 11.11 -2.83 11.89
N ARG A 293 12.32 -3.29 12.27
CA ARG A 293 12.57 -4.59 12.91
C ARG A 293 11.99 -5.75 12.12
N LEU A 294 12.16 -5.72 10.80
CA LEU A 294 11.64 -6.76 9.91
C LEU A 294 12.44 -8.06 10.05
N ARG A 295 11.77 -9.20 9.91
CA ARG A 295 12.44 -10.49 9.80
C ARG A 295 12.92 -10.68 8.37
N ARG A 296 14.25 -10.66 8.16
CA ARG A 296 14.81 -10.95 6.83
C ARG A 296 14.44 -12.39 6.44
N ARG A 297 13.80 -12.55 5.30
CA ARG A 297 13.50 -13.86 4.70
C ARG A 297 14.66 -14.19 3.76
N VAL A 298 15.50 -15.17 4.16
CA VAL A 298 16.53 -15.69 3.27
C VAL A 298 15.83 -16.57 2.24
N PRO A 299 16.18 -16.50 0.93
CA PRO A 299 15.68 -17.46 -0.04
C PRO A 299 16.04 -18.87 0.41
N VAL A 300 15.06 -19.79 0.40
CA VAL A 300 15.26 -21.22 0.69
C VAL A 300 15.90 -21.86 -0.54
#